data_de65512d7b7e895ac247948c7ecdf752
#
_entry.id   de65512d7b7e895ac247948c7ecdf752
#
_cell.length_a   1.000
_cell.length_b   1.000
_cell.length_c   1.000
_cell.angle_alpha   90.00
_cell.angle_beta   90.00
_cell.angle_gamma   90.00
#
_symmetry.space_group_name_H-M   'P 1'
#
loop_
_entity.id
_entity.type
_entity.pdbx_description
1 polymer ?
#
loop_
_entity_poly.entity_id
_entity_poly.type
_entity_poly.pdbx_seq_one_letter_code
_entity_poly.pdbx_strand_id
1 'polypeptide(L)'
;MALTFDAHDPGLLAGFWGRVLGRETLRDRHGALLPGSATQVGLLFVLGDAEPAGPQLMHLHLTSTSLAEQQRTVAAALELGAAPLDVGQLPDEGHVVLADPEGNAFCVIEPGSTFLAGCGVLGELACDGTRDVGHFWGRALGWPVVWDQDEETAVQSPDGGTKIAWGGPPLTPRSGRNRQRFDLELTEGDLTAEVHRLAALGATLLRDIADVGVELADPDGNEFVLARG
;
A
#
# COMPACT_ATOMS: atom_id res chain seq x y z
N MET A 1 -8.93 -6.80 0.34
CA MET A 1 -7.96 -5.88 0.97
C MET A 1 -7.64 -4.75 0.01
N ALA A 2 -7.52 -3.52 0.52
CA ALA A 2 -7.07 -2.34 -0.21
C ALA A 2 -6.05 -1.55 0.60
N LEU A 3 -5.22 -0.74 -0.07
CA LEU A 3 -4.47 0.34 0.53
C LEU A 3 -5.31 1.62 0.41
N THR A 4 -5.64 2.23 1.53
CA THR A 4 -6.41 3.47 1.60
C THR A 4 -5.48 4.66 1.69
N PHE A 5 -5.79 5.71 0.93
CA PHE A 5 -5.14 7.01 0.95
C PHE A 5 -6.12 8.07 1.45
N ASP A 6 -5.72 8.82 2.45
CA ASP A 6 -6.37 10.07 2.79
C ASP A 6 -5.98 11.12 1.74
N ALA A 7 -6.95 11.65 1.00
CA ALA A 7 -6.77 12.50 -0.17
C ALA A 7 -7.52 13.82 -0.01
N HIS A 8 -7.00 14.90 -0.59
CA HIS A 8 -7.74 16.16 -0.74
C HIS A 8 -8.82 16.04 -1.82
N ASP A 9 -8.49 15.39 -2.92
CA ASP A 9 -9.41 15.08 -4.01
C ASP A 9 -9.33 13.58 -4.37
N PRO A 10 -10.13 12.73 -3.70
CA PRO A 10 -10.19 11.30 -4.00
C PRO A 10 -10.48 10.99 -5.47
N GLY A 11 -11.23 11.88 -6.14
CA GLY A 11 -11.56 11.72 -7.55
C GLY A 11 -10.38 11.96 -8.48
N LEU A 12 -9.55 12.95 -8.16
CA LEU A 12 -8.31 13.25 -8.88
C LEU A 12 -7.33 12.09 -8.77
N LEU A 13 -7.04 11.64 -7.54
CA LEU A 13 -6.11 10.54 -7.30
C LEU A 13 -6.59 9.22 -7.92
N ALA A 14 -7.86 8.88 -7.75
CA ALA A 14 -8.40 7.68 -8.38
C ALA A 14 -8.35 7.75 -9.92
N GLY A 15 -8.57 8.93 -10.49
CA GLY A 15 -8.43 9.15 -11.94
C GLY A 15 -6.99 9.02 -12.42
N PHE A 16 -6.02 9.48 -11.65
CA PHE A 16 -4.59 9.31 -11.91
C PHE A 16 -4.20 7.83 -11.85
N TRP A 17 -4.42 7.19 -10.72
CA TRP A 17 -4.03 5.80 -10.48
C TRP A 17 -4.79 4.80 -11.36
N GLY A 18 -6.07 5.08 -11.67
CA GLY A 18 -6.85 4.27 -12.59
C GLY A 18 -6.22 4.22 -13.99
N ARG A 19 -5.70 5.35 -14.48
CA ARG A 19 -4.99 5.41 -15.77
C ARG A 19 -3.60 4.80 -15.71
N VAL A 20 -2.83 5.07 -14.68
CA VAL A 20 -1.48 4.50 -14.50
C VAL A 20 -1.52 2.97 -14.41
N LEU A 21 -2.48 2.42 -13.65
CA LEU A 21 -2.62 0.97 -13.45
C LEU A 21 -3.51 0.27 -14.48
N GLY A 22 -4.18 1.02 -15.36
CA GLY A 22 -5.14 0.45 -16.31
C GLY A 22 -6.36 -0.16 -15.65
N ARG A 23 -6.84 0.38 -14.51
CA ARG A 23 -7.96 -0.13 -13.72
C ARG A 23 -9.16 0.81 -13.76
N GLU A 24 -10.35 0.23 -13.73
CA GLU A 24 -11.59 0.98 -13.54
C GLU A 24 -11.68 1.58 -12.14
N THR A 25 -12.34 2.72 -12.05
CA THR A 25 -12.61 3.41 -10.78
C THR A 25 -14.09 3.30 -10.44
N LEU A 26 -14.39 2.74 -9.27
CA LEU A 26 -15.72 2.76 -8.66
C LEU A 26 -15.79 3.94 -7.69
N ARG A 27 -16.86 4.71 -7.73
CA ARG A 27 -17.06 5.89 -6.87
C ARG A 27 -18.38 5.77 -6.12
N ASP A 28 -18.31 6.13 -4.85
CA ASP A 28 -19.50 6.27 -4.01
C ASP A 28 -19.37 7.50 -3.09
N ARG A 29 -20.26 7.61 -2.09
CA ARG A 29 -20.26 8.70 -1.11
C ARG A 29 -19.06 8.67 -0.13
N HIS A 30 -18.35 7.54 -0.06
CA HIS A 30 -17.24 7.35 0.89
C HIS A 30 -15.88 7.60 0.24
N GLY A 31 -15.79 7.53 -1.09
CA GLY A 31 -14.55 7.74 -1.81
C GLY A 31 -14.53 7.17 -3.22
N ALA A 32 -13.34 6.84 -3.68
CA ALA A 32 -13.11 6.25 -4.98
C ALA A 32 -12.20 5.02 -4.85
N LEU A 33 -12.69 3.87 -5.29
CA LEU A 33 -12.02 2.58 -5.19
C LEU A 33 -11.54 2.13 -6.58
N LEU A 34 -10.27 1.75 -6.69
CA LEU A 34 -9.74 0.90 -7.73
C LEU A 34 -9.76 -0.55 -7.18
N PRO A 35 -10.71 -1.39 -7.58
CA PRO A 35 -10.83 -2.72 -7.02
C PRO A 35 -9.53 -3.53 -7.19
N GLY A 36 -9.20 -4.31 -6.17
CA GLY A 36 -8.18 -5.32 -6.24
C GLY A 36 -8.66 -6.56 -7.00
N SER A 37 -7.80 -7.56 -7.09
CA SER A 37 -8.10 -8.89 -7.61
C SER A 37 -7.47 -9.95 -6.70
N ALA A 38 -7.52 -11.21 -7.08
CA ALA A 38 -6.81 -12.27 -6.37
C ALA A 38 -5.29 -12.03 -6.30
N THR A 39 -4.73 -11.27 -7.26
CA THR A 39 -3.30 -11.04 -7.41
C THR A 39 -2.88 -9.56 -7.32
N GLN A 40 -3.80 -8.65 -7.14
CA GLN A 40 -3.49 -7.22 -7.06
C GLN A 40 -4.24 -6.56 -5.92
N VAL A 41 -3.52 -5.84 -5.08
CA VAL A 41 -4.10 -5.04 -3.99
C VAL A 41 -4.96 -3.91 -4.56
N GLY A 42 -6.12 -3.66 -3.96
CA GLY A 42 -6.98 -2.52 -4.30
C GLY A 42 -6.39 -1.20 -3.79
N LEU A 43 -6.79 -0.08 -4.39
CA LEU A 43 -6.48 1.25 -3.89
C LEU A 43 -7.79 1.99 -3.59
N LEU A 44 -7.93 2.51 -2.38
CA LEU A 44 -9.09 3.28 -1.94
C LEU A 44 -8.64 4.72 -1.61
N PHE A 45 -9.31 5.69 -2.18
CA PHE A 45 -9.05 7.11 -1.93
C PHE A 45 -10.26 7.70 -1.21
N VAL A 46 -10.04 8.21 0.00
CA VAL A 46 -11.09 8.81 0.83
C VAL A 46 -10.74 10.25 1.14
N LEU A 47 -11.76 11.07 1.38
CA LEU A 47 -11.52 12.45 1.83
C LEU A 47 -10.85 12.41 3.19
N GLY A 48 -9.62 12.90 3.26
CA GLY A 48 -8.82 13.03 4.47
C GLY A 48 -8.69 14.47 4.93
N ASP A 49 -8.04 14.67 6.07
CA ASP A 49 -7.69 16.00 6.56
C ASP A 49 -6.63 16.64 5.66
N ALA A 50 -6.74 17.97 5.50
CA ALA A 50 -5.97 18.77 4.56
C ALA A 50 -4.45 18.83 4.82
N GLU A 51 -3.99 18.39 5.98
CA GLU A 51 -2.56 18.42 6.33
C GLU A 51 -2.00 17.00 6.43
N PRO A 52 -0.87 16.70 5.77
CA PRO A 52 -0.17 15.45 5.99
C PRO A 52 0.35 15.42 7.43
N ALA A 53 -0.25 14.57 8.25
CA ALA A 53 0.04 14.49 9.68
C ALA A 53 1.40 13.84 9.99
N GLY A 54 2.11 13.31 9.00
CA GLY A 54 3.37 12.62 9.22
C GLY A 54 4.10 12.21 7.93
N PRO A 55 5.26 11.57 8.07
CA PRO A 55 5.99 11.02 6.93
C PRO A 55 5.16 9.97 6.20
N GLN A 56 5.41 9.82 4.91
CA GLN A 56 4.84 8.72 4.14
C GLN A 56 5.57 7.42 4.53
N LEU A 57 4.82 6.48 5.10
CA LEU A 57 5.36 5.20 5.58
C LEU A 57 5.14 4.05 4.58
N MET A 58 4.43 4.31 3.50
CA MET A 58 4.16 3.32 2.45
C MET A 58 4.28 3.99 1.08
N HIS A 59 4.85 3.29 0.10
CA HIS A 59 4.86 3.76 -1.29
C HIS A 59 4.69 2.59 -2.26
N LEU A 60 4.22 2.91 -3.45
CA LEU A 60 3.91 1.91 -4.47
C LEU A 60 5.12 1.70 -5.37
N HIS A 61 5.43 0.44 -5.68
CA HIS A 61 6.39 0.07 -6.72
C HIS A 61 5.67 -0.51 -7.94
N LEU A 62 5.83 0.16 -9.07
CA LEU A 62 5.33 -0.31 -10.36
C LEU A 62 6.41 -1.09 -11.08
N THR A 63 6.07 -2.24 -11.63
CA THR A 63 7.01 -3.08 -12.38
C THR A 63 7.16 -2.62 -13.83
N SER A 64 8.28 -2.98 -14.44
CA SER A 64 8.53 -2.81 -15.87
C SER A 64 9.15 -4.07 -16.46
N THR A 65 8.70 -4.49 -17.62
CA THR A 65 9.24 -5.66 -18.34
C THR A 65 10.39 -5.28 -19.29
N SER A 66 10.55 -3.98 -19.56
CA SER A 66 11.63 -3.43 -20.38
C SER A 66 11.88 -1.97 -20.05
N LEU A 67 13.08 -1.45 -20.36
CA LEU A 67 13.40 -0.01 -20.21
C LEU A 67 12.43 0.87 -21.02
N ALA A 68 12.00 0.42 -22.18
CA ALA A 68 11.02 1.15 -22.98
C ALA A 68 9.64 1.22 -22.29
N GLU A 69 9.25 0.18 -21.54
CA GLU A 69 8.02 0.21 -20.75
C GLU A 69 8.15 1.14 -19.55
N GLN A 70 9.26 1.06 -18.81
CA GLN A 70 9.55 1.98 -17.71
C GLN A 70 9.44 3.44 -18.17
N GLN A 71 10.10 3.79 -19.28
CA GLN A 71 10.06 5.13 -19.85
C GLN A 71 8.63 5.56 -20.24
N ARG A 72 7.83 4.66 -20.83
CA ARG A 72 6.44 4.96 -21.17
C ARG A 72 5.58 5.18 -19.93
N THR A 73 5.76 4.35 -18.89
CA THR A 73 5.03 4.49 -17.62
C THR A 73 5.37 5.82 -16.94
N VAL A 74 6.65 6.16 -16.89
CA VAL A 74 7.11 7.46 -16.36
C VAL A 74 6.52 8.63 -17.16
N ALA A 75 6.62 8.60 -18.49
CA ALA A 75 6.08 9.65 -19.34
C ALA A 75 4.57 9.81 -19.16
N ALA A 76 3.82 8.71 -19.16
CA ALA A 76 2.38 8.73 -18.94
C ALA A 76 2.02 9.27 -17.53
N ALA A 77 2.74 8.90 -16.50
CA ALA A 77 2.52 9.43 -15.16
C ALA A 77 2.75 10.95 -15.09
N LEU A 78 3.82 11.45 -15.73
CA LEU A 78 4.11 12.89 -15.81
C LEU A 78 3.02 13.65 -16.58
N GLU A 79 2.52 13.12 -17.70
CA GLU A 79 1.39 13.68 -18.44
C GLU A 79 0.10 13.73 -17.64
N LEU A 80 -0.06 12.82 -16.68
CA LEU A 80 -1.21 12.73 -15.79
C LEU A 80 -1.08 13.61 -14.54
N GLY A 81 0.04 14.32 -14.36
CA GLY A 81 0.25 15.27 -13.28
C GLY A 81 1.19 14.77 -12.16
N ALA A 82 1.88 13.65 -12.35
CA ALA A 82 2.98 13.29 -11.46
C ALA A 82 4.16 14.27 -11.62
N ALA A 83 4.99 14.35 -10.59
CA ALA A 83 6.21 15.16 -10.59
C ALA A 83 7.43 14.29 -10.21
N PRO A 84 8.63 14.57 -10.74
CA PRO A 84 9.85 13.95 -10.24
C PRO A 84 10.04 14.27 -8.75
N LEU A 85 10.46 13.27 -7.98
CA LEU A 85 10.72 13.41 -6.56
C LEU A 85 12.16 13.01 -6.25
N ASP A 86 12.92 13.96 -5.68
CA ASP A 86 14.28 13.69 -5.22
C ASP A 86 14.24 13.14 -3.79
N VAL A 87 14.65 11.90 -3.64
CA VAL A 87 14.77 11.20 -2.35
C VAL A 87 16.22 10.92 -1.98
N GLY A 88 17.18 11.56 -2.67
CA GLY A 88 18.62 11.31 -2.51
C GLY A 88 19.10 10.06 -3.25
N GLN A 89 18.37 9.64 -4.28
CA GLN A 89 18.67 8.48 -5.11
C GLN A 89 20.07 8.56 -5.75
N LEU A 90 20.78 7.45 -5.75
CA LEU A 90 22.10 7.37 -6.38
C LEU A 90 21.99 7.26 -7.91
N PRO A 91 22.98 7.78 -8.67
CA PRO A 91 22.91 7.79 -10.14
C PRO A 91 22.91 6.41 -10.82
N ASP A 92 23.33 5.36 -10.10
CA ASP A 92 23.37 3.97 -10.58
C ASP A 92 22.11 3.16 -10.22
N GLU A 93 21.18 3.74 -9.46
CA GLU A 93 19.88 3.14 -9.19
C GLU A 93 18.96 3.29 -10.41
N GLY A 94 18.43 2.16 -10.88
CA GLY A 94 17.69 2.09 -12.15
C GLY A 94 16.22 2.48 -12.05
N HIS A 95 15.65 2.52 -10.84
CA HIS A 95 14.25 2.92 -10.63
C HIS A 95 14.07 4.45 -10.72
N VAL A 96 12.86 4.88 -11.08
CA VAL A 96 12.50 6.30 -11.14
C VAL A 96 11.50 6.61 -10.03
N VAL A 97 11.82 7.62 -9.21
CA VAL A 97 10.94 8.08 -8.12
C VAL A 97 10.12 9.27 -8.57
N LEU A 98 8.81 9.17 -8.39
CA LEU A 98 7.83 10.19 -8.72
C LEU A 98 6.92 10.45 -7.52
N ALA A 99 6.29 11.63 -7.50
CA ALA A 99 5.16 11.95 -6.64
C ALA A 99 3.88 11.99 -7.48
N ASP A 100 2.78 11.43 -6.98
CA ASP A 100 1.47 11.57 -7.58
C ASP A 100 0.93 13.02 -7.45
N PRO A 101 -0.24 13.38 -8.00
CA PRO A 101 -0.75 14.75 -7.95
C PRO A 101 -0.95 15.33 -6.53
N GLU A 102 -0.97 14.50 -5.50
CA GLU A 102 -1.06 14.94 -4.10
C GLU A 102 0.22 14.72 -3.29
N GLY A 103 1.32 14.43 -3.99
CA GLY A 103 2.64 14.30 -3.38
C GLY A 103 2.95 12.94 -2.76
N ASN A 104 2.14 11.90 -3.00
CA ASN A 104 2.47 10.56 -2.54
C ASN A 104 3.56 9.97 -3.42
N ALA A 105 4.69 9.57 -2.81
CA ALA A 105 5.81 8.96 -3.51
C ALA A 105 5.44 7.59 -4.09
N PHE A 106 5.97 7.28 -5.26
CA PHE A 106 5.95 5.96 -5.86
C PHE A 106 7.17 5.75 -6.77
N CYS A 107 7.52 4.50 -7.00
CA CYS A 107 8.66 4.13 -7.84
C CYS A 107 8.19 3.39 -9.10
N VAL A 108 8.83 3.67 -10.23
CA VAL A 108 8.75 2.85 -11.44
C VAL A 108 10.05 2.05 -11.53
N ILE A 109 9.97 0.76 -11.21
CA ILE A 109 11.13 -0.12 -11.08
C ILE A 109 11.62 -0.53 -12.45
N GLU A 110 12.92 -0.57 -12.63
CA GLU A 110 13.59 -1.04 -13.84
C GLU A 110 13.30 -2.53 -14.12
N PRO A 111 13.44 -2.96 -15.37
CA PRO A 111 13.26 -4.37 -15.72
C PRO A 111 14.37 -5.25 -15.13
N GLY A 112 14.02 -6.50 -14.86
CA GLY A 112 14.98 -7.52 -14.37
C GLY A 112 15.00 -7.71 -12.85
N SER A 113 14.17 -6.98 -12.09
CA SER A 113 13.98 -7.26 -10.67
C SER A 113 13.47 -8.70 -10.48
N THR A 114 14.29 -9.56 -9.90
CA THR A 114 13.90 -10.93 -9.57
C THR A 114 12.91 -10.98 -8.42
N PHE A 115 13.00 -10.01 -7.50
CA PHE A 115 12.08 -9.88 -6.38
C PHE A 115 10.64 -9.59 -6.86
N LEU A 116 10.48 -8.74 -7.89
CA LEU A 116 9.16 -8.37 -8.42
C LEU A 116 8.71 -9.21 -9.62
N ALA A 117 9.44 -10.28 -9.97
CA ALA A 117 9.09 -11.13 -11.10
C ALA A 117 7.68 -11.75 -10.91
N GLY A 118 6.80 -11.54 -11.89
CA GLY A 118 5.45 -12.09 -11.87
C GLY A 118 4.44 -11.36 -10.99
N CYS A 119 4.82 -10.22 -10.37
CA CYS A 119 3.93 -9.49 -9.46
C CYS A 119 2.83 -8.66 -10.16
N GLY A 120 2.87 -8.50 -11.48
CA GLY A 120 1.94 -7.62 -12.22
C GLY A 120 2.35 -6.15 -12.13
N VAL A 121 1.51 -5.22 -12.62
CA VAL A 121 1.85 -3.79 -12.75
C VAL A 121 2.11 -3.15 -11.38
N LEU A 122 1.23 -3.35 -10.40
CA LEU A 122 1.48 -2.98 -9.01
C LEU A 122 2.27 -4.12 -8.37
N GLY A 123 3.59 -4.00 -8.41
CA GLY A 123 4.51 -5.06 -7.98
C GLY A 123 4.61 -5.21 -6.48
N GLU A 124 4.65 -4.07 -5.77
CA GLU A 124 4.90 -4.04 -4.34
C GLU A 124 4.24 -2.83 -3.66
N LEU A 125 3.85 -3.03 -2.42
CA LEU A 125 3.67 -2.00 -1.42
C LEU A 125 4.90 -2.04 -0.51
N ALA A 126 5.80 -1.07 -0.66
CA ALA A 126 6.97 -0.94 0.20
C ALA A 126 6.58 -0.15 1.45
N CYS A 127 6.74 -0.75 2.61
CA CYS A 127 6.31 -0.22 3.89
C CYS A 127 7.51 0.00 4.82
N ASP A 128 7.48 1.07 5.59
CA ASP A 128 8.33 1.24 6.76
C ASP A 128 7.79 0.34 7.88
N GLY A 129 8.65 -0.48 8.47
CA GLY A 129 8.23 -1.39 9.54
C GLY A 129 9.29 -2.43 9.86
N THR A 130 9.12 -3.06 11.04
CA THR A 130 10.02 -4.10 11.53
C THR A 130 9.79 -5.44 10.82
N ARG A 131 10.78 -6.32 10.91
CA ARG A 131 10.65 -7.73 10.51
C ARG A 131 9.45 -8.40 11.18
N ASP A 132 9.19 -8.12 12.45
CA ASP A 132 8.10 -8.71 13.21
C ASP A 132 6.72 -8.29 12.70
N VAL A 133 6.58 -7.05 12.21
CA VAL A 133 5.31 -6.59 11.62
C VAL A 133 5.01 -7.31 10.31
N GLY A 134 6.04 -7.63 9.50
CA GLY A 134 5.83 -8.46 8.32
C GLY A 134 5.32 -9.87 8.66
N HIS A 135 5.86 -10.48 9.71
CA HIS A 135 5.34 -11.77 10.22
C HIS A 135 3.92 -11.66 10.79
N PHE A 136 3.59 -10.55 11.45
CA PHE A 136 2.21 -10.26 11.88
C PHE A 136 1.27 -10.26 10.67
N TRP A 137 1.59 -9.50 9.62
CA TRP A 137 0.75 -9.39 8.44
C TRP A 137 0.63 -10.70 7.67
N GLY A 138 1.70 -11.50 7.59
CA GLY A 138 1.62 -12.86 7.03
C GLY A 138 0.57 -13.72 7.73
N ARG A 139 0.55 -13.69 9.06
CA ARG A 139 -0.44 -14.44 9.86
C ARG A 139 -1.83 -13.80 9.81
N ALA A 140 -1.91 -12.47 9.81
CA ALA A 140 -3.17 -11.74 9.75
C ALA A 140 -3.92 -12.02 8.46
N LEU A 141 -3.22 -11.97 7.32
CA LEU A 141 -3.78 -12.22 5.98
C LEU A 141 -3.85 -13.71 5.59
N GLY A 142 -3.17 -14.59 6.34
CA GLY A 142 -2.97 -15.97 5.93
C GLY A 142 -2.07 -16.11 4.68
N TRP A 143 -1.19 -15.13 4.46
CA TRP A 143 -0.28 -15.10 3.31
C TRP A 143 1.11 -15.64 3.69
N PRO A 144 1.76 -16.42 2.78
CA PRO A 144 3.12 -16.86 3.01
C PRO A 144 4.10 -15.68 3.06
N VAL A 145 5.09 -15.79 3.95
CA VAL A 145 6.29 -14.96 3.92
C VAL A 145 7.16 -15.45 2.76
N VAL A 146 7.40 -14.58 1.77
CA VAL A 146 8.17 -14.91 0.55
C VAL A 146 9.57 -14.32 0.54
N TRP A 147 9.86 -13.44 1.49
CA TRP A 147 11.18 -12.88 1.77
C TRP A 147 11.35 -12.68 3.27
N ASP A 148 12.50 -13.07 3.82
CA ASP A 148 12.82 -12.92 5.25
C ASP A 148 14.34 -12.94 5.41
N GLN A 149 15.02 -11.80 5.19
CA GLN A 149 16.47 -11.64 5.25
C GLN A 149 16.82 -10.23 5.68
N ASP A 150 17.93 -10.09 6.40
CA ASP A 150 18.54 -8.78 6.77
C ASP A 150 17.57 -7.80 7.42
N GLU A 151 16.71 -8.30 8.33
CA GLU A 151 15.61 -7.56 9.00
C GLU A 151 14.46 -7.14 8.08
N GLU A 152 14.52 -7.47 6.80
CA GLU A 152 13.43 -7.23 5.84
C GLU A 152 12.51 -8.44 5.73
N THR A 153 11.21 -8.17 5.50
CA THR A 153 10.22 -9.21 5.24
C THR A 153 9.31 -8.83 4.11
N ALA A 154 8.82 -9.83 3.38
CA ALA A 154 7.72 -9.62 2.45
C ALA A 154 6.73 -10.78 2.49
N VAL A 155 5.46 -10.45 2.33
CA VAL A 155 4.36 -11.40 2.17
C VAL A 155 3.72 -11.25 0.79
N GLN A 156 3.11 -12.32 0.31
CA GLN A 156 2.42 -12.33 -0.98
C GLN A 156 1.22 -13.26 -0.90
N SER A 157 0.14 -12.92 -1.62
CA SER A 157 -1.01 -13.83 -1.75
C SER A 157 -0.56 -15.21 -2.26
N PRO A 158 -1.19 -16.32 -1.82
CA PRO A 158 -0.96 -17.63 -2.41
C PRO A 158 -1.18 -17.68 -3.94
N ASP A 159 -2.01 -16.79 -4.46
CA ASP A 159 -2.25 -16.64 -5.90
C ASP A 159 -1.18 -15.79 -6.61
N GLY A 160 -0.18 -15.29 -5.88
CA GLY A 160 0.87 -14.41 -6.40
C GLY A 160 0.45 -12.94 -6.47
N GLY A 161 1.12 -12.16 -7.32
CA GLY A 161 0.79 -10.77 -7.58
C GLY A 161 1.50 -9.77 -6.67
N THR A 162 0.82 -8.70 -6.23
CA THR A 162 1.42 -7.64 -5.41
C THR A 162 2.01 -8.20 -4.12
N LYS A 163 3.27 -7.87 -3.85
CA LYS A 163 3.91 -8.12 -2.55
C LYS A 163 3.67 -6.95 -1.60
N ILE A 164 3.69 -7.25 -0.31
CA ILE A 164 3.79 -6.24 0.73
C ILE A 164 5.09 -6.51 1.47
N ALA A 165 5.99 -5.53 1.49
CA ALA A 165 7.30 -5.66 2.08
C ALA A 165 7.55 -4.60 3.16
N TRP A 166 8.31 -4.97 4.17
CA TRP A 166 8.76 -4.09 5.24
C TRP A 166 10.29 -4.06 5.26
N GLY A 167 10.85 -2.84 5.17
CA GLY A 167 12.27 -2.61 4.91
C GLY A 167 13.19 -2.72 6.14
N GLY A 168 12.64 -3.02 7.32
CA GLY A 168 13.44 -3.10 8.54
C GLY A 168 13.95 -1.74 9.05
N PRO A 169 14.79 -1.76 10.11
CA PRO A 169 15.37 -0.52 10.66
C PRO A 169 16.45 0.09 9.74
N PRO A 170 16.67 1.44 9.79
CA PRO A 170 16.07 2.36 10.77
C PRO A 170 14.64 2.75 10.41
N LEU A 171 13.72 2.72 11.38
CA LEU A 171 12.35 3.10 11.18
C LEU A 171 12.18 4.61 11.17
N THR A 172 11.30 5.11 10.33
CA THR A 172 10.94 6.53 10.30
C THR A 172 10.15 6.90 11.57
N PRO A 173 10.56 7.94 12.30
CA PRO A 173 9.82 8.40 13.47
C PRO A 173 8.38 8.75 13.13
N ARG A 174 7.44 8.18 13.84
CA ARG A 174 6.01 8.44 13.64
C ARG A 174 5.62 9.79 14.20
N SER A 175 4.79 10.51 13.46
CA SER A 175 4.18 11.77 13.91
C SER A 175 2.75 11.86 13.38
N GLY A 176 1.78 11.82 14.28
CA GLY A 176 0.37 11.87 13.91
C GLY A 176 -0.16 10.58 13.27
N ARG A 177 -1.32 10.69 12.61
CA ARG A 177 -1.99 9.59 11.92
C ARG A 177 -1.35 9.34 10.55
N ASN A 178 -1.26 8.06 10.16
CA ASN A 178 -0.79 7.69 8.83
C ASN A 178 -1.82 8.12 7.76
N ARG A 179 -1.34 8.76 6.69
CA ARG A 179 -2.17 9.10 5.51
C ARG A 179 -2.55 7.86 4.70
N GLN A 180 -1.79 6.80 4.86
CA GLN A 180 -2.00 5.52 4.17
C GLN A 180 -2.18 4.43 5.22
N ARG A 181 -3.14 3.54 4.98
CA ARG A 181 -3.43 2.42 5.87
C ARG A 181 -4.04 1.25 5.10
N PHE A 182 -3.92 0.06 5.63
CA PHE A 182 -4.60 -1.09 5.07
C PHE A 182 -6.08 -1.10 5.49
N ASP A 183 -6.96 -1.39 4.53
CA ASP A 183 -8.36 -1.72 4.76
C ASP A 183 -8.60 -3.19 4.42
N LEU A 184 -8.99 -3.94 5.45
CA LEU A 184 -9.39 -5.33 5.35
C LEU A 184 -10.92 -5.41 5.34
N GLU A 185 -11.45 -6.30 4.54
CA GLU A 185 -12.88 -6.61 4.52
C GLU A 185 -13.08 -8.02 5.05
N LEU A 186 -13.89 -8.14 6.10
CA LEU A 186 -14.29 -9.43 6.62
C LEU A 186 -15.41 -9.99 5.74
N THR A 187 -15.07 -10.93 4.87
CA THR A 187 -16.01 -11.54 3.92
C THR A 187 -16.88 -12.61 4.56
N GLU A 188 -16.41 -13.25 5.63
CA GLU A 188 -17.11 -14.31 6.37
C GLU A 188 -16.73 -14.27 7.85
N GLY A 189 -17.65 -14.70 8.72
CA GLY A 189 -17.39 -14.83 10.14
C GLY A 189 -17.89 -13.66 11.00
N ASP A 190 -17.47 -13.67 12.27
CA ASP A 190 -17.85 -12.68 13.28
C ASP A 190 -16.74 -11.66 13.50
N LEU A 191 -17.07 -10.37 13.41
CA LEU A 191 -16.10 -9.28 13.56
C LEU A 191 -15.40 -9.33 14.93
N THR A 192 -16.12 -9.65 16.00
CA THR A 192 -15.55 -9.70 17.34
C THR A 192 -14.53 -10.84 17.46
N ALA A 193 -14.84 -12.00 16.88
CA ALA A 193 -13.92 -13.13 16.84
C ALA A 193 -12.65 -12.79 16.06
N GLU A 194 -12.79 -12.10 14.93
CA GLU A 194 -11.63 -11.69 14.11
C GLU A 194 -10.78 -10.62 14.82
N VAL A 195 -11.40 -9.66 15.50
CA VAL A 195 -10.68 -8.69 16.36
C VAL A 195 -9.88 -9.42 17.44
N HIS A 196 -10.48 -10.41 18.13
CA HIS A 196 -9.76 -11.21 19.13
C HIS A 196 -8.60 -11.99 18.49
N ARG A 197 -8.78 -12.55 17.31
CA ARG A 197 -7.72 -13.25 16.57
C ARG A 197 -6.54 -12.32 16.25
N LEU A 198 -6.82 -11.13 15.69
CA LEU A 198 -5.80 -10.14 15.37
C LEU A 198 -5.10 -9.62 16.61
N ALA A 199 -5.85 -9.38 17.70
CA ALA A 199 -5.27 -9.00 19.00
C ALA A 199 -4.33 -10.08 19.57
N ALA A 200 -4.69 -11.36 19.44
CA ALA A 200 -3.82 -12.47 19.85
C ALA A 200 -2.54 -12.56 18.98
N LEU A 201 -2.53 -12.01 17.76
CA LEU A 201 -1.35 -11.90 16.90
C LEU A 201 -0.49 -10.67 17.23
N GLY A 202 -1.00 -9.72 18.02
CA GLY A 202 -0.28 -8.52 18.44
C GLY A 202 -0.92 -7.18 18.02
N ALA A 203 -2.09 -7.20 17.37
CA ALA A 203 -2.81 -5.96 17.05
C ALA A 203 -3.41 -5.33 18.31
N THR A 204 -3.53 -4.01 18.30
CA THR A 204 -4.21 -3.23 19.34
C THR A 204 -5.50 -2.65 18.80
N LEU A 205 -6.64 -2.90 19.47
CA LEU A 205 -7.89 -2.23 19.13
C LEU A 205 -7.82 -0.76 19.54
N LEU A 206 -8.06 0.14 18.59
CA LEU A 206 -8.05 1.58 18.81
C LEU A 206 -9.45 2.13 19.05
N ARG A 207 -10.40 1.83 18.15
CA ARG A 207 -11.79 2.31 18.28
C ARG A 207 -12.75 1.56 17.36
N ASP A 208 -14.02 1.64 17.70
CA ASP A 208 -15.10 1.25 16.79
C ASP A 208 -15.35 2.39 15.77
N ILE A 209 -15.60 2.02 14.53
CA ILE A 209 -16.04 2.94 13.46
C ILE A 209 -17.50 2.57 13.14
N ALA A 210 -18.44 3.43 13.57
CA ALA A 210 -19.86 3.19 13.41
C ALA A 210 -20.21 2.84 11.96
N ASP A 211 -21.03 1.80 11.77
CA ASP A 211 -21.52 1.31 10.46
C ASP A 211 -20.42 0.82 9.47
N VAL A 212 -19.13 0.84 9.86
CA VAL A 212 -18.02 0.40 9.02
C VAL A 212 -17.35 -0.84 9.60
N GLY A 213 -16.85 -0.77 10.82
CA GLY A 213 -16.07 -1.83 11.43
C GLY A 213 -15.26 -1.32 12.61
N VAL A 214 -13.98 -1.68 12.67
CA VAL A 214 -13.07 -1.27 13.74
C VAL A 214 -11.75 -0.78 13.18
N GLU A 215 -11.12 0.13 13.89
CA GLU A 215 -9.74 0.56 13.65
C GLU A 215 -8.82 -0.12 14.66
N LEU A 216 -7.77 -0.74 14.15
CA LEU A 216 -6.72 -1.39 14.93
C LEU A 216 -5.36 -0.78 14.58
N ALA A 217 -4.36 -1.06 15.41
CA ALA A 217 -2.96 -0.84 15.09
C ALA A 217 -2.22 -2.17 15.04
N ASP A 218 -1.30 -2.30 14.10
CA ASP A 218 -0.37 -3.43 14.03
C ASP A 218 0.71 -3.34 15.14
N PRO A 219 1.61 -4.31 15.29
CA PRO A 219 2.64 -4.29 16.34
C PRO A 219 3.57 -3.07 16.30
N ASP A 220 3.79 -2.47 15.13
CA ASP A 220 4.57 -1.23 14.99
C ASP A 220 3.70 0.02 15.20
N GLY A 221 2.40 -0.17 15.45
CA GLY A 221 1.42 0.86 15.73
C GLY A 221 0.84 1.52 14.45
N ASN A 222 0.98 0.94 13.26
CA ASN A 222 0.34 1.46 12.05
C ASN A 222 -1.15 1.14 12.07
N GLU A 223 -1.96 2.18 11.86
CA GLU A 223 -3.41 2.03 11.85
C GLU A 223 -3.86 1.22 10.62
N PHE A 224 -4.85 0.36 10.83
CA PHE A 224 -5.58 -0.33 9.78
C PHE A 224 -7.05 -0.52 10.15
N VAL A 225 -7.89 -0.69 9.14
CA VAL A 225 -9.32 -0.89 9.33
C VAL A 225 -9.70 -2.33 9.02
N LEU A 226 -10.54 -2.91 9.86
CA LEU A 226 -11.26 -4.15 9.58
C LEU A 226 -12.73 -3.80 9.41
N ALA A 227 -13.18 -3.75 8.15
CA ALA A 227 -14.54 -3.44 7.78
C ALA A 227 -15.42 -4.71 7.77
N ARG A 228 -16.72 -4.52 8.02
CA ARG A 228 -17.72 -5.55 7.76
C ARG A 228 -18.00 -5.62 6.27
N GLY A 229 -17.94 -6.80 5.69
CA GLY A 229 -18.35 -7.07 4.32
C GLY A 229 -19.86 -7.07 4.13
#